data_d5345cbaf38f50405f6a4a505f9c3fd8
#
_entry.id   d5345cbaf38f50405f6a4a505f9c3fd8
#
_cell.length_a   1.000
_cell.length_b   1.000
_cell.length_c   1.000
_cell.angle_alpha   90.00
_cell.angle_beta   90.00
_cell.angle_gamma   90.00
#
_symmetry.space_group_name_H-M   'P 1'
#
loop_
_entity.id
_entity.type
_entity.pdbx_description
1 polymer ?
#
loop_
_entity_poly.entity_id
_entity_poly.type
_entity_poly.pdbx_seq_one_letter_code
_entity_poly.pdbx_strand_id
1 'polypeptide(L)'
;MAVRASEPVRNPNSVPRPAMSDPSRTPRNSSSKSQGEKPSSSSSKTPKTPLSDPFRGTSSSYTAASTSSYRLDSSVATTSVSSHASLSSLRDTLPESAQIYDFSEIRAATNNFLGKRHSSTSSSSQSWRCVVSGKDALVFQRKLRKSMTRSDVLQKLTVISKSHFTSIVKLLGVSISGEHIYLVYEFVQGSDLGLCLRNKMNPDFTVLSTWMSRMQIATDVAHGLDYIHNTAGLSIDMVHKHVKSSGIIVTEPSFNAKICHFGAAELCGETREDGPQATAAAAERQFEGVRGYMSPEFKATGVATQKSDVYAFGVVILELMTGKEPVTYKFDRSSGNYRLISVIETAREAVEGGGEEGVEGRLRRWTDKRLRDSFPVDAAEKLTRVALQCVQEDPDKRPDMKWVAGKISKLYLASKIWAERVKFPTEISVSLAPR
;
A
#
# COMPACT_ATOMS: atom_id res chain seq x y z
N MET A 1 -20.86 44.11 -42.95
CA MET A 1 -22.21 43.80 -42.44
C MET A 1 -22.06 43.41 -40.98
N ALA A 2 -22.55 44.27 -40.10
CA ALA A 2 -22.51 44.11 -38.65
C ALA A 2 -23.78 43.41 -38.21
N VAL A 3 -23.63 42.43 -37.33
CA VAL A 3 -24.80 41.87 -36.62
C VAL A 3 -24.56 42.02 -35.12
N ARG A 4 -25.56 42.65 -34.51
CA ARG A 4 -25.65 43.12 -33.13
C ARG A 4 -25.72 41.98 -32.12
N ALA A 5 -25.10 42.23 -30.97
CA ALA A 5 -25.31 41.52 -29.70
C ALA A 5 -26.71 41.79 -29.13
N SER A 6 -27.33 40.75 -28.59
CA SER A 6 -28.57 40.84 -27.80
C SER A 6 -28.32 40.48 -26.34
N GLU A 7 -28.77 41.35 -25.44
CA GLU A 7 -28.67 41.27 -23.98
C GLU A 7 -29.58 40.20 -23.37
N PRO A 8 -29.31 39.72 -22.14
CA PRO A 8 -30.12 38.72 -21.47
C PRO A 8 -31.27 39.33 -20.67
N VAL A 9 -32.43 38.67 -20.76
CA VAL A 9 -33.68 38.95 -20.08
C VAL A 9 -33.62 38.63 -18.60
N ARG A 10 -34.07 39.56 -17.76
CA ARG A 10 -34.29 39.45 -16.31
C ARG A 10 -35.50 38.57 -15.98
N ASN A 11 -35.35 37.74 -14.98
CA ASN A 11 -36.43 36.93 -14.40
C ASN A 11 -36.98 37.60 -13.13
N PRO A 12 -38.27 37.84 -12.98
CA PRO A 12 -38.85 38.35 -11.76
C PRO A 12 -39.64 37.24 -11.05
N ASN A 13 -39.17 36.85 -9.83
CA ASN A 13 -40.04 36.37 -8.75
C ASN A 13 -39.23 36.12 -7.49
N SER A 14 -39.21 37.15 -6.65
CA SER A 14 -38.84 37.07 -5.25
C SER A 14 -40.11 37.03 -4.41
N VAL A 15 -40.24 36.10 -3.49
CA VAL A 15 -41.26 36.11 -2.43
C VAL A 15 -40.58 35.77 -1.11
N PRO A 16 -40.97 36.43 0.03
CA PRO A 16 -40.10 36.68 1.18
C PRO A 16 -40.21 35.64 2.31
N ARG A 17 -39.19 35.64 3.14
CA ARG A 17 -39.15 34.95 4.45
C ARG A 17 -40.15 35.58 5.43
N PRO A 18 -40.69 34.80 6.39
CA PRO A 18 -41.11 35.34 7.69
C PRO A 18 -40.13 34.95 8.83
N ALA A 19 -40.15 35.83 9.82
CA ALA A 19 -39.26 36.02 10.89
C ALA A 19 -39.44 35.07 12.10
N MET A 20 -38.40 35.10 12.94
CA MET A 20 -38.22 34.56 14.28
C MET A 20 -39.40 34.69 15.26
N SER A 21 -39.51 33.70 16.15
CA SER A 21 -39.92 33.95 17.55
C SER A 21 -39.38 32.81 18.47
N ASP A 22 -38.50 33.19 19.38
CA ASP A 22 -38.25 32.54 20.67
C ASP A 22 -39.26 33.07 21.69
N PRO A 23 -39.70 32.33 22.71
CA PRO A 23 -39.04 32.36 23.98
C PRO A 23 -39.20 31.14 24.91
N SER A 24 -38.10 30.89 25.66
CA SER A 24 -38.01 30.52 27.06
C SER A 24 -39.21 29.98 27.83
N ARG A 25 -39.01 28.84 28.53
CA ARG A 25 -39.27 28.66 29.98
C ARG A 25 -39.02 27.20 30.45
N THR A 26 -38.08 27.09 31.38
CA THR A 26 -38.05 26.01 32.33
C THR A 26 -39.17 26.15 33.40
N PRO A 27 -39.58 25.07 34.06
CA PRO A 27 -39.38 25.05 35.50
C PRO A 27 -38.89 23.71 36.08
N ARG A 28 -38.31 23.92 37.25
CA ARG A 28 -37.73 23.01 38.25
C ARG A 28 -38.79 22.25 39.03
N ASN A 29 -38.22 21.24 39.77
CA ASN A 29 -38.64 20.56 41.01
C ASN A 29 -39.43 19.24 40.79
N SER A 30 -39.18 18.19 41.55
CA SER A 30 -38.70 18.00 42.94
C SER A 30 -38.36 16.50 43.18
N SER A 31 -37.26 16.31 43.83
CA SER A 31 -36.96 15.44 44.98
C SER A 31 -37.91 14.29 45.36
N SER A 32 -37.38 13.10 45.56
CA SER A 32 -37.51 12.38 46.82
C SER A 32 -36.49 11.22 46.94
N LYS A 33 -35.96 11.17 48.17
CA LYS A 33 -35.01 10.27 48.79
C LYS A 33 -35.62 8.89 49.09
N SER A 34 -34.76 7.87 49.21
CA SER A 34 -34.55 6.97 50.34
C SER A 34 -33.52 5.90 49.92
N GLN A 35 -32.37 5.83 50.57
CA GLN A 35 -32.00 5.01 51.71
C GLN A 35 -32.24 3.53 51.39
N GLY A 36 -31.26 2.67 51.48
CA GLY A 36 -30.13 2.34 52.29
C GLY A 36 -29.88 0.88 52.00
N GLU A 37 -28.80 0.38 52.12
CA GLU A 37 -27.98 -0.27 53.13
C GLU A 37 -26.94 -1.17 52.52
N LYS A 38 -25.72 -1.00 52.96
CA LYS A 38 -24.70 -2.06 53.06
C LYS A 38 -24.89 -2.72 54.42
N PRO A 39 -24.35 -3.91 54.77
CA PRO A 39 -22.96 -4.28 54.64
C PRO A 39 -22.62 -5.79 54.58
N SER A 40 -21.32 -6.02 54.69
CA SER A 40 -20.52 -7.12 55.26
C SER A 40 -20.22 -8.31 54.35
N SER A 41 -18.95 -8.48 53.98
CA SER A 41 -17.76 -9.04 54.62
C SER A 41 -17.80 -10.56 54.87
N SER A 42 -16.87 -11.26 54.30
CA SER A 42 -15.98 -12.27 54.84
C SER A 42 -15.27 -13.00 53.73
N SER A 43 -13.97 -12.81 53.57
CA SER A 43 -12.82 -13.53 54.14
C SER A 43 -12.86 -15.03 53.89
N SER A 44 -11.92 -15.52 53.10
CA SER A 44 -10.77 -16.30 53.54
C SER A 44 -10.35 -17.40 52.58
N LYS A 45 -9.07 -17.36 52.35
CA LYS A 45 -8.09 -18.45 52.44
C LYS A 45 -7.76 -19.22 51.15
N THR A 46 -6.55 -18.91 50.72
CA THR A 46 -5.58 -19.86 50.08
C THR A 46 -5.30 -21.05 51.01
N PRO A 47 -4.93 -22.21 50.45
CA PRO A 47 -3.63 -22.73 50.80
C PRO A 47 -2.83 -23.31 49.59
N LYS A 48 -1.58 -22.92 49.58
CA LYS A 48 -0.30 -23.58 49.43
C LYS A 48 -0.21 -25.02 48.86
N THR A 49 0.72 -25.14 47.90
CA THR A 49 1.43 -26.32 47.41
C THR A 49 1.84 -27.34 48.50
N PRO A 50 2.16 -28.63 48.13
CA PRO A 50 3.53 -28.91 47.77
C PRO A 50 3.80 -30.02 46.71
N LEU A 51 4.94 -29.86 46.04
CA LEU A 51 5.99 -30.80 45.69
C LEU A 51 5.68 -32.29 45.40
N SER A 52 6.14 -32.77 44.26
CA SER A 52 7.12 -33.84 44.16
C SER A 52 7.55 -34.11 42.73
N ASP A 53 8.83 -33.82 42.41
CA ASP A 53 9.64 -34.62 41.47
C ASP A 53 9.85 -35.99 42.13
N PRO A 54 10.24 -37.12 41.45
CA PRO A 54 11.35 -37.18 40.48
C PRO A 54 11.15 -38.22 39.36
N PHE A 55 11.84 -38.09 38.26
CA PHE A 55 12.49 -39.23 37.60
C PHE A 55 13.76 -38.80 36.84
N ARG A 56 14.81 -39.36 37.33
CA ARG A 56 16.20 -39.33 36.91
C ARG A 56 16.49 -40.51 35.98
N GLY A 57 17.34 -40.31 34.96
CA GLY A 57 18.10 -41.32 34.26
C GLY A 57 17.47 -41.65 32.89
N THR A 58 18.20 -41.67 31.80
CA THR A 58 19.54 -42.28 31.63
C THR A 58 20.21 -41.71 30.39
N SER A 59 21.47 -41.42 30.53
CA SER A 59 22.43 -41.24 29.45
C SER A 59 22.57 -42.52 28.64
N SER A 60 22.52 -42.41 27.31
CA SER A 60 23.05 -43.45 26.42
C SER A 60 23.97 -42.80 25.38
N SER A 61 25.21 -42.98 25.63
CA SER A 61 26.34 -42.81 24.73
C SER A 61 26.24 -43.80 23.57
N TYR A 62 26.33 -43.33 22.34
CA TYR A 62 26.75 -44.16 21.23
C TYR A 62 28.04 -43.63 20.64
N THR A 63 28.99 -44.51 20.76
CA THR A 63 30.36 -44.47 20.30
C THR A 63 30.50 -44.37 18.79
N ALA A 64 31.55 -43.70 18.44
CA ALA A 64 32.11 -43.56 17.10
C ALA A 64 32.44 -44.89 16.43
N ALA A 65 32.24 -44.98 15.13
CA ALA A 65 32.95 -45.83 14.20
C ALA A 65 32.95 -45.13 12.85
N SER A 66 33.94 -44.85 12.34
CA SER A 66 35.17 -45.26 11.70
C SER A 66 35.32 -44.51 10.36
N THR A 67 36.35 -43.73 10.36
CA THR A 67 37.23 -43.30 9.27
C THR A 67 37.13 -44.08 7.97
N SER A 68 36.85 -43.36 6.88
CA SER A 68 37.36 -43.69 5.55
C SER A 68 38.18 -42.51 5.04
N SER A 69 39.47 -42.69 5.07
CA SER A 69 40.48 -41.77 4.54
C SER A 69 40.54 -41.91 3.03
N TYR A 70 40.15 -40.88 2.30
CA TYR A 70 40.61 -40.69 0.93
C TYR A 70 41.76 -39.69 0.95
N ARG A 71 42.95 -40.20 0.69
CA ARG A 71 44.12 -39.39 0.35
C ARG A 71 43.84 -38.78 -1.04
N LEU A 72 43.74 -37.48 -1.12
CA LEU A 72 43.91 -36.72 -2.34
C LEU A 72 45.33 -36.19 -2.36
N ASP A 73 46.05 -36.64 -3.36
CA ASP A 73 47.38 -36.15 -3.72
C ASP A 73 47.27 -34.66 -4.05
N SER A 74 47.95 -33.86 -3.28
CA SER A 74 48.05 -32.43 -3.48
C SER A 74 49.33 -32.09 -4.22
N SER A 75 49.24 -31.94 -5.53
CA SER A 75 50.16 -31.12 -6.26
C SER A 75 49.39 -29.92 -6.83
N VAL A 76 49.15 -28.93 -5.99
CA VAL A 76 48.67 -27.63 -6.43
C VAL A 76 49.75 -26.61 -6.21
N ALA A 77 50.26 -26.13 -7.31
CA ALA A 77 51.12 -24.97 -7.36
C ALA A 77 50.49 -23.81 -6.58
N THR A 78 51.19 -23.33 -5.58
CA THR A 78 50.93 -22.09 -4.88
C THR A 78 51.03 -20.93 -5.84
N THR A 79 49.97 -20.65 -6.60
CA THR A 79 49.77 -19.29 -7.13
C THR A 79 49.31 -18.45 -5.95
N SER A 80 50.17 -17.59 -5.48
CA SER A 80 49.87 -16.49 -4.59
C SER A 80 48.83 -15.60 -5.31
N VAL A 81 47.55 -15.88 -5.05
CA VAL A 81 46.46 -14.94 -5.40
C VAL A 81 46.68 -13.76 -4.47
N SER A 82 47.33 -12.73 -4.99
CA SER A 82 47.39 -11.42 -4.36
C SER A 82 45.97 -10.94 -4.12
N SER A 83 45.55 -11.04 -2.86
CA SER A 83 44.28 -10.54 -2.35
C SER A 83 44.26 -8.99 -2.30
N HIS A 84 44.67 -8.37 -3.38
CA HIS A 84 44.34 -6.99 -3.70
C HIS A 84 43.08 -6.97 -4.61
N ALA A 85 42.02 -7.66 -4.16
CA ALA A 85 40.70 -7.22 -4.56
C ALA A 85 40.62 -5.77 -4.07
N SER A 86 40.89 -4.86 -4.98
CA SER A 86 41.02 -3.45 -4.71
C SER A 86 39.74 -3.02 -3.96
N LEU A 87 39.89 -2.23 -2.88
CA LEU A 87 38.78 -1.58 -2.19
C LEU A 87 37.87 -0.80 -3.16
N SER A 88 38.37 -0.49 -4.36
CA SER A 88 37.57 0.06 -5.47
C SER A 88 36.55 -0.93 -6.01
N SER A 89 36.86 -2.22 -6.16
CA SER A 89 35.87 -3.21 -6.63
C SER A 89 34.79 -3.51 -5.57
N LEU A 90 35.13 -3.37 -4.28
CA LEU A 90 34.14 -3.42 -3.22
C LEU A 90 33.27 -2.15 -3.17
N ARG A 91 33.80 -0.99 -3.55
CA ARG A 91 32.98 0.24 -3.70
C ARG A 91 31.94 0.12 -4.81
N ASP A 92 32.25 -0.56 -5.91
CA ASP A 92 31.31 -0.78 -7.01
C ASP A 92 30.19 -1.77 -6.66
N THR A 93 30.38 -2.59 -5.59
CA THR A 93 29.36 -3.50 -5.07
C THR A 93 28.57 -2.93 -3.91
N LEU A 94 29.02 -1.81 -3.31
CA LEU A 94 28.24 -1.12 -2.28
C LEU A 94 27.04 -0.40 -2.93
N PRO A 95 25.84 -0.49 -2.33
CA PRO A 95 24.69 0.23 -2.85
C PRO A 95 25.00 1.73 -2.88
N GLU A 96 24.97 2.31 -4.07
CA GLU A 96 25.20 3.75 -4.24
C GLU A 96 24.22 4.54 -3.39
N SER A 97 24.75 5.45 -2.57
CA SER A 97 23.93 6.40 -1.82
C SER A 97 23.21 7.34 -2.80
N ALA A 98 21.96 7.68 -2.50
CA ALA A 98 21.23 8.66 -3.30
C ALA A 98 21.95 10.03 -3.28
N GLN A 99 21.89 10.75 -4.40
CA GLN A 99 22.66 11.97 -4.65
C GLN A 99 21.76 13.22 -4.72
N ILE A 100 22.34 14.39 -4.47
CA ILE A 100 21.71 15.67 -4.80
C ILE A 100 22.26 16.10 -6.14
N TYR A 101 21.44 16.03 -7.19
CA TYR A 101 21.79 16.42 -8.55
C TYR A 101 21.68 17.93 -8.73
N ASP A 102 22.52 18.48 -9.60
CA ASP A 102 22.34 19.86 -10.05
C ASP A 102 21.09 19.97 -10.92
N PHE A 103 20.35 21.06 -10.79
CA PHE A 103 19.13 21.28 -11.55
C PHE A 103 19.40 21.36 -13.07
N SER A 104 20.57 21.88 -13.48
CA SER A 104 21.01 21.91 -14.86
C SER A 104 21.12 20.50 -15.46
N GLU A 105 21.58 19.51 -14.69
CA GLU A 105 21.66 18.11 -15.09
C GLU A 105 20.27 17.52 -15.33
N ILE A 106 19.34 17.71 -14.37
CA ILE A 106 17.95 17.23 -14.52
C ILE A 106 17.25 17.91 -15.69
N ARG A 107 17.47 19.21 -15.87
CA ARG A 107 16.91 19.98 -16.99
C ARG A 107 17.45 19.49 -18.34
N ALA A 108 18.73 19.19 -18.43
CA ALA A 108 19.35 18.64 -19.64
C ALA A 108 18.83 17.21 -19.92
N ALA A 109 18.81 16.32 -18.90
CA ALA A 109 18.34 14.96 -19.03
C ALA A 109 16.87 14.88 -19.48
N THR A 110 16.02 15.81 -19.05
CA THR A 110 14.59 15.85 -19.41
C THR A 110 14.30 16.67 -20.68
N ASN A 111 15.33 17.10 -21.42
CA ASN A 111 15.20 17.98 -22.57
C ASN A 111 14.38 19.25 -22.23
N ASN A 112 14.80 19.98 -21.20
CA ASN A 112 14.11 21.17 -20.66
C ASN A 112 12.62 20.89 -20.31
N PHE A 113 12.30 19.67 -19.86
CA PHE A 113 10.93 19.20 -19.54
C PHE A 113 9.97 19.20 -20.74
N LEU A 114 10.51 19.30 -21.96
CA LEU A 114 9.76 19.23 -23.22
C LEU A 114 9.59 17.79 -23.70
N GLY A 115 10.32 16.83 -23.13
CA GLY A 115 10.21 15.42 -23.45
C GLY A 115 8.81 14.89 -23.20
N LYS A 116 8.46 13.78 -23.89
CA LYS A 116 7.19 13.08 -23.67
C LYS A 116 7.03 12.72 -22.21
N ARG A 117 5.97 13.19 -21.59
CA ARG A 117 5.64 12.82 -20.21
C ARG A 117 5.42 11.31 -20.12
N HIS A 118 6.05 10.68 -19.16
CA HIS A 118 5.74 9.31 -18.81
C HIS A 118 4.35 9.32 -18.17
N SER A 119 3.44 8.48 -18.66
CA SER A 119 2.04 8.47 -18.25
C SER A 119 1.90 8.59 -16.74
N SER A 120 1.29 9.67 -16.27
CA SER A 120 0.84 9.75 -14.89
C SER A 120 -0.69 9.78 -14.90
N THR A 121 -1.28 8.80 -14.26
CA THR A 121 -2.71 8.79 -13.91
C THR A 121 -3.04 9.80 -12.82
N SER A 122 -2.04 10.49 -12.28
CA SER A 122 -2.20 11.53 -11.26
C SER A 122 -1.98 12.92 -11.87
N SER A 123 -2.98 13.75 -11.81
CA SER A 123 -2.95 15.14 -12.29
C SER A 123 -1.95 16.04 -11.54
N SER A 124 -1.46 15.61 -10.38
CA SER A 124 -0.64 16.44 -9.48
C SER A 124 0.88 16.26 -9.66
N SER A 125 1.33 15.25 -10.41
CA SER A 125 2.77 15.03 -10.63
C SER A 125 3.10 14.78 -12.09
N GLN A 126 4.02 15.57 -12.61
CA GLN A 126 4.59 15.34 -13.94
C GLN A 126 5.81 14.44 -13.81
N SER A 127 6.02 13.54 -14.76
CA SER A 127 7.17 12.64 -14.77
C SER A 127 7.75 12.47 -16.17
N TRP A 128 9.08 12.27 -16.23
CA TRP A 128 9.84 12.09 -17.46
C TRP A 128 10.79 10.90 -17.30
N ARG A 129 10.76 10.00 -18.28
CA ARG A 129 11.79 8.98 -18.41
C ARG A 129 12.99 9.59 -19.11
N CYS A 130 14.17 9.43 -18.51
CA CYS A 130 15.41 9.99 -19.01
C CYS A 130 16.61 9.21 -18.48
N VAL A 131 17.80 9.55 -18.97
CA VAL A 131 19.06 9.01 -18.43
C VAL A 131 19.72 10.10 -17.59
N VAL A 132 19.94 9.82 -16.31
CA VAL A 132 20.61 10.71 -15.35
C VAL A 132 21.89 10.03 -14.88
N SER A 133 23.02 10.67 -15.04
CA SER A 133 24.35 10.11 -14.68
C SER A 133 24.58 8.69 -15.24
N GLY A 134 24.13 8.43 -16.47
CA GLY A 134 24.28 7.12 -17.14
C GLY A 134 23.27 6.06 -16.72
N LYS A 135 22.30 6.37 -15.84
CA LYS A 135 21.27 5.44 -15.36
C LYS A 135 19.90 5.78 -15.97
N ASP A 136 19.16 4.76 -16.38
CA ASP A 136 17.77 4.91 -16.80
C ASP A 136 16.91 5.26 -15.57
N ALA A 137 16.28 6.41 -15.62
CA ALA A 137 15.61 7.02 -14.48
C ALA A 137 14.24 7.58 -14.84
N LEU A 138 13.41 7.71 -13.82
CA LEU A 138 12.13 8.40 -13.88
C LEU A 138 12.19 9.61 -12.93
N VAL A 139 12.10 10.80 -13.50
CA VAL A 139 12.11 12.06 -12.75
C VAL A 139 10.69 12.52 -12.50
N PHE A 140 10.35 12.74 -11.24
CA PHE A 140 9.05 13.27 -10.81
C PHE A 140 9.21 14.69 -10.28
N GLN A 141 8.46 15.62 -10.84
CA GLN A 141 8.35 16.99 -10.32
C GLN A 141 7.27 17.03 -9.23
N ARG A 142 7.61 17.58 -8.07
CA ARG A 142 6.71 17.79 -6.93
C ARG A 142 6.87 19.21 -6.39
N LYS A 143 5.82 19.74 -5.80
CA LYS A 143 5.91 21.02 -5.08
C LYS A 143 6.40 20.76 -3.66
N LEU A 144 7.38 21.56 -3.20
CA LEU A 144 7.79 21.56 -1.81
C LEU A 144 6.69 22.17 -0.95
N ARG A 145 6.31 21.48 0.12
CA ARG A 145 5.32 21.96 1.10
C ARG A 145 5.95 22.81 2.21
N LYS A 146 7.23 22.56 2.49
CA LYS A 146 8.04 23.28 3.47
C LYS A 146 9.40 23.58 2.84
N SER A 147 9.91 24.77 3.05
CA SER A 147 11.30 25.09 2.70
C SER A 147 12.23 24.22 3.56
N MET A 148 13.12 23.50 2.91
CA MET A 148 14.12 22.65 3.56
C MET A 148 15.50 23.13 3.19
N THR A 149 16.41 23.09 4.15
CA THR A 149 17.82 23.36 3.89
C THR A 149 18.46 22.20 3.13
N ARG A 150 19.58 22.44 2.44
CA ARG A 150 20.34 21.36 1.79
C ARG A 150 20.76 20.28 2.79
N SER A 151 21.05 20.66 4.03
CA SER A 151 21.42 19.74 5.11
C SER A 151 20.26 18.81 5.48
N ASP A 152 19.03 19.37 5.63
CA ASP A 152 17.83 18.57 5.96
C ASP A 152 17.53 17.55 4.86
N VAL A 153 17.62 17.99 3.60
CA VAL A 153 17.44 17.10 2.45
C VAL A 153 18.47 15.99 2.45
N LEU A 154 19.74 16.30 2.68
CA LEU A 154 20.82 15.33 2.73
C LEU A 154 20.62 14.31 3.86
N GLN A 155 20.20 14.75 5.04
CA GLN A 155 19.91 13.88 6.17
C GLN A 155 18.78 12.92 5.85
N LYS A 156 17.64 13.42 5.34
CA LYS A 156 16.50 12.59 4.93
C LYS A 156 16.88 11.62 3.81
N LEU A 157 17.64 12.10 2.83
CA LEU A 157 18.10 11.30 1.71
C LEU A 157 19.02 10.15 2.16
N THR A 158 19.90 10.40 3.13
CA THR A 158 20.79 9.39 3.72
C THR A 158 20.00 8.27 4.39
N VAL A 159 18.92 8.61 5.08
CA VAL A 159 18.06 7.61 5.73
C VAL A 159 17.32 6.78 4.65
N ILE A 160 16.70 7.46 3.68
CA ILE A 160 15.92 6.78 2.63
C ILE A 160 16.81 5.91 1.75
N SER A 161 18.03 6.37 1.41
CA SER A 161 18.97 5.64 0.54
C SER A 161 19.52 4.35 1.14
N LYS A 162 19.50 4.22 2.48
CA LYS A 162 19.89 2.98 3.18
C LYS A 162 18.84 1.88 3.04
N SER A 163 17.65 2.22 2.58
CA SER A 163 16.56 1.26 2.43
C SER A 163 16.69 0.51 1.12
N HIS A 164 16.98 -0.78 1.23
CA HIS A 164 17.08 -1.69 0.10
C HIS A 164 16.09 -2.82 0.30
N PHE A 165 14.99 -2.76 -0.43
CA PHE A 165 14.00 -3.83 -0.43
C PHE A 165 13.52 -4.10 -1.86
N THR A 166 13.39 -5.37 -2.22
CA THR A 166 13.08 -5.79 -3.60
C THR A 166 11.76 -5.25 -4.12
N SER A 167 10.79 -5.08 -3.22
CA SER A 167 9.44 -4.56 -3.56
C SER A 167 9.33 -3.04 -3.43
N ILE A 168 10.44 -2.30 -3.40
CA ILE A 168 10.47 -0.84 -3.39
C ILE A 168 11.30 -0.34 -4.57
N VAL A 169 10.81 0.68 -5.27
CA VAL A 169 11.54 1.36 -6.34
C VAL A 169 12.62 2.26 -5.71
N LYS A 170 13.87 2.07 -6.13
CA LYS A 170 15.03 2.77 -5.56
C LYS A 170 15.01 4.26 -5.90
N LEU A 171 15.18 5.10 -4.88
CA LEU A 171 15.44 6.52 -5.06
C LEU A 171 16.93 6.71 -5.38
N LEU A 172 17.24 7.28 -6.54
CA LEU A 172 18.60 7.57 -7.00
C LEU A 172 19.09 8.93 -6.49
N GLY A 173 18.17 9.85 -6.28
CA GLY A 173 18.52 11.16 -5.75
C GLY A 173 17.43 12.20 -5.95
N VAL A 174 17.79 13.45 -5.68
CA VAL A 174 16.89 14.59 -5.78
C VAL A 174 17.59 15.81 -6.37
N SER A 175 16.80 16.72 -6.93
CA SER A 175 17.23 18.09 -7.24
C SER A 175 16.19 19.07 -6.77
N ILE A 176 16.60 20.27 -6.38
CA ILE A 176 15.69 21.32 -5.91
C ILE A 176 15.89 22.57 -6.74
N SER A 177 14.80 23.15 -7.21
CA SER A 177 14.80 24.40 -7.94
C SER A 177 13.52 25.20 -7.68
N GLY A 178 13.67 26.37 -7.06
CA GLY A 178 12.55 27.20 -6.64
C GLY A 178 11.64 26.48 -5.65
N GLU A 179 10.35 26.45 -5.92
CA GLU A 179 9.33 25.77 -5.10
C GLU A 179 9.18 24.27 -5.42
N HIS A 180 10.04 23.71 -6.30
CA HIS A 180 9.90 22.35 -6.73
C HIS A 180 11.09 21.50 -6.32
N ILE A 181 10.77 20.23 -6.00
CA ILE A 181 11.72 19.14 -5.85
C ILE A 181 11.51 18.14 -6.99
N TYR A 182 12.61 17.67 -7.53
CA TYR A 182 12.67 16.66 -8.59
C TYR A 182 13.21 15.38 -7.99
N LEU A 183 12.35 14.38 -7.85
CA LEU A 183 12.68 13.09 -7.28
C LEU A 183 13.11 12.16 -8.41
N VAL A 184 14.31 11.62 -8.34
CA VAL A 184 14.91 10.75 -9.36
C VAL A 184 14.87 9.33 -8.87
N TYR A 185 14.01 8.50 -9.46
CA TYR A 185 13.91 7.07 -9.16
C TYR A 185 14.50 6.23 -10.29
N GLU A 186 14.93 5.00 -9.98
CA GLU A 186 15.27 4.02 -11.01
C GLU A 186 14.07 3.79 -11.93
N PHE A 187 14.32 3.62 -13.23
CA PHE A 187 13.26 3.18 -14.14
C PHE A 187 13.08 1.67 -13.99
N VAL A 188 11.86 1.24 -13.68
CA VAL A 188 11.47 -0.16 -13.58
C VAL A 188 10.61 -0.51 -14.77
N GLN A 189 11.02 -1.51 -15.54
CA GLN A 189 10.22 -2.00 -16.66
C GLN A 189 9.00 -2.75 -16.15
N GLY A 190 7.82 -2.37 -16.65
CA GLY A 190 6.54 -2.92 -16.24
C GLY A 190 5.42 -1.90 -16.44
N SER A 191 4.25 -2.20 -15.91
CA SER A 191 3.09 -1.31 -15.90
C SER A 191 2.56 -1.11 -14.49
N ASP A 192 1.89 0.03 -14.26
CA ASP A 192 1.22 0.22 -12.99
C ASP A 192 0.05 -0.76 -12.80
N LEU A 193 -0.20 -1.14 -11.55
CA LEU A 193 -1.23 -2.11 -11.19
C LEU A 193 -2.63 -1.68 -11.64
N GLY A 194 -2.91 -0.38 -11.65
CA GLY A 194 -4.19 0.16 -12.11
C GLY A 194 -4.43 -0.14 -13.59
N LEU A 195 -3.41 0.05 -14.42
CA LEU A 195 -3.45 -0.33 -15.85
C LEU A 195 -3.54 -1.84 -16.02
N CYS A 196 -2.76 -2.63 -15.26
CA CYS A 196 -2.83 -4.09 -15.30
C CYS A 196 -4.24 -4.62 -15.00
N LEU A 197 -4.93 -3.98 -14.07
CA LEU A 197 -6.28 -4.39 -13.68
C LEU A 197 -7.37 -3.91 -14.64
N ARG A 198 -7.19 -2.78 -15.34
CA ARG A 198 -8.30 -2.06 -15.99
C ARG A 198 -8.10 -1.71 -17.46
N ASN A 199 -6.88 -1.85 -18.00
CA ASN A 199 -6.63 -1.49 -19.40
C ASN A 199 -7.21 -2.53 -20.36
N LYS A 200 -8.36 -2.22 -20.94
CA LYS A 200 -9.02 -3.04 -21.95
C LYS A 200 -8.35 -2.99 -23.33
N MET A 201 -7.49 -1.99 -23.56
CA MET A 201 -6.83 -1.76 -24.84
C MET A 201 -5.57 -2.61 -25.02
N ASN A 202 -5.10 -3.26 -23.98
CA ASN A 202 -4.00 -4.21 -24.04
C ASN A 202 -4.47 -5.60 -23.60
N PRO A 203 -5.06 -6.41 -24.52
CA PRO A 203 -5.55 -7.75 -24.20
C PRO A 203 -4.42 -8.71 -23.83
N ASP A 204 -3.18 -8.44 -24.29
CA ASP A 204 -2.02 -9.28 -24.00
C ASP A 204 -1.50 -9.04 -22.57
N PHE A 205 -1.87 -7.93 -21.95
CA PHE A 205 -1.59 -7.64 -20.55
C PHE A 205 -2.54 -8.41 -19.60
N THR A 206 -2.68 -9.70 -19.83
CA THR A 206 -3.53 -10.61 -19.05
C THR A 206 -2.85 -11.13 -17.79
N VAL A 207 -1.76 -10.52 -17.38
CA VAL A 207 -0.91 -10.86 -16.24
C VAL A 207 -1.70 -11.18 -14.98
N LEU A 208 -2.81 -10.49 -14.78
CA LEU A 208 -3.62 -10.61 -13.58
C LEU A 208 -4.88 -11.48 -13.79
N SER A 209 -4.87 -12.36 -14.78
CA SER A 209 -5.92 -13.35 -14.99
C SER A 209 -5.86 -14.53 -14.02
N THR A 210 -4.77 -14.71 -13.30
CA THR A 210 -4.59 -15.82 -12.36
C THR A 210 -4.66 -15.34 -10.90
N TRP A 211 -5.19 -16.21 -10.04
CA TRP A 211 -5.19 -15.97 -8.59
C TRP A 211 -3.78 -15.78 -8.05
N MET A 212 -2.82 -16.62 -8.47
CA MET A 212 -1.46 -16.60 -7.96
C MET A 212 -0.72 -15.31 -8.28
N SER A 213 -0.88 -14.73 -9.48
CA SER A 213 -0.27 -13.45 -9.80
C SER A 213 -0.78 -12.32 -8.90
N ARG A 214 -2.07 -12.31 -8.56
CA ARG A 214 -2.66 -11.32 -7.64
C ARG A 214 -2.19 -11.51 -6.20
N MET A 215 -2.07 -12.75 -5.76
CA MET A 215 -1.54 -13.07 -4.44
C MET A 215 -0.06 -12.70 -4.32
N GLN A 216 0.73 -12.89 -5.38
CA GLN A 216 2.14 -12.46 -5.42
C GLN A 216 2.24 -10.95 -5.23
N ILE A 217 1.47 -10.17 -6.00
CA ILE A 217 1.44 -8.71 -5.90
C ILE A 217 1.03 -8.27 -4.49
N ALA A 218 -0.04 -8.85 -3.94
CA ALA A 218 -0.48 -8.53 -2.58
C ALA A 218 0.61 -8.81 -1.54
N THR A 219 1.34 -9.91 -1.70
CA THR A 219 2.43 -10.32 -0.81
C THR A 219 3.61 -9.35 -0.90
N ASP A 220 4.04 -9.01 -2.12
CA ASP A 220 5.16 -8.11 -2.35
C ASP A 220 4.90 -6.71 -1.76
N VAL A 221 3.69 -6.17 -2.00
CA VAL A 221 3.30 -4.86 -1.47
C VAL A 221 3.18 -4.89 0.05
N ALA A 222 2.61 -5.96 0.62
CA ALA A 222 2.50 -6.10 2.07
C ALA A 222 3.87 -6.11 2.75
N HIS A 223 4.82 -6.87 2.22
CA HIS A 223 6.20 -6.91 2.75
C HIS A 223 6.95 -5.61 2.50
N GLY A 224 6.71 -4.93 1.36
CA GLY A 224 7.28 -3.62 1.11
C GLY A 224 6.82 -2.57 2.12
N LEU A 225 5.53 -2.54 2.45
CA LEU A 225 4.98 -1.64 3.46
C LEU A 225 5.40 -2.02 4.89
N ASP A 226 5.46 -3.32 5.20
CA ASP A 226 5.99 -3.79 6.49
C ASP A 226 7.45 -3.36 6.68
N TYR A 227 8.27 -3.46 5.63
CA TYR A 227 9.64 -2.97 5.64
C TYR A 227 9.70 -1.47 5.92
N ILE A 228 8.87 -0.65 5.26
CA ILE A 228 8.83 0.80 5.44
C ILE A 228 8.43 1.16 6.88
N HIS A 229 7.43 0.47 7.45
CA HIS A 229 6.89 0.80 8.76
C HIS A 229 7.73 0.28 9.93
N ASN A 230 8.42 -0.86 9.78
CA ASN A 230 8.99 -1.60 10.91
C ASN A 230 10.48 -1.89 10.81
N THR A 231 11.16 -1.53 9.71
CA THR A 231 12.57 -1.91 9.56
C THR A 231 13.49 -0.94 10.29
N ALA A 232 14.41 -1.51 11.04
CA ALA A 232 15.45 -0.78 11.77
C ALA A 232 16.33 0.06 10.82
N GLY A 233 16.51 1.32 11.15
CA GLY A 233 17.33 2.29 10.39
C GLY A 233 16.51 3.34 9.65
N LEU A 234 15.22 3.13 9.49
CA LEU A 234 14.26 4.19 9.16
C LEU A 234 13.76 4.83 10.46
N SER A 235 13.29 6.06 10.39
CA SER A 235 12.63 6.69 11.54
C SER A 235 11.40 5.87 11.93
N ILE A 236 11.13 5.81 13.22
CA ILE A 236 10.07 4.97 13.81
C ILE A 236 8.69 5.24 13.19
N ASP A 237 8.47 6.43 12.66
CA ASP A 237 7.16 6.89 12.13
C ASP A 237 7.18 7.10 10.62
N MET A 238 8.02 6.36 9.87
CA MET A 238 8.04 6.48 8.42
C MET A 238 6.68 6.13 7.83
N VAL A 239 6.13 7.05 7.04
CA VAL A 239 4.84 6.92 6.36
C VAL A 239 5.05 7.01 4.86
N HIS A 240 4.46 6.10 4.10
CA HIS A 240 4.54 6.13 2.65
C HIS A 240 3.63 7.21 2.03
N LYS A 241 2.40 7.35 2.51
CA LYS A 241 1.36 8.32 2.13
C LYS A 241 0.78 8.16 0.71
N HIS A 242 1.51 7.57 -0.23
CA HIS A 242 1.14 7.50 -1.64
C HIS A 242 0.74 6.09 -2.11
N VAL A 243 0.24 5.25 -1.20
CA VAL A 243 -0.21 3.89 -1.52
C VAL A 243 -1.47 3.93 -2.37
N LYS A 244 -1.38 3.41 -3.60
CA LYS A 244 -2.49 3.28 -4.56
C LYS A 244 -2.09 2.36 -5.71
N SER A 245 -3.04 1.80 -6.45
CA SER A 245 -2.74 0.88 -7.55
C SER A 245 -1.87 1.52 -8.65
N SER A 246 -2.05 2.79 -8.97
CA SER A 246 -1.18 3.50 -9.93
C SER A 246 0.21 3.88 -9.39
N GLY A 247 0.49 3.61 -8.12
CA GLY A 247 1.80 3.77 -7.48
C GLY A 247 2.52 2.44 -7.23
N ILE A 248 2.06 1.35 -7.83
CA ILE A 248 2.64 0.01 -7.73
C ILE A 248 2.96 -0.46 -9.14
N ILE A 249 4.23 -0.72 -9.44
CA ILE A 249 4.67 -1.27 -10.74
C ILE A 249 4.67 -2.78 -10.64
N VAL A 250 4.02 -3.43 -11.60
CA VAL A 250 4.09 -4.88 -11.83
C VAL A 250 5.13 -5.14 -12.92
N THR A 251 6.17 -5.89 -12.57
CA THR A 251 7.28 -6.19 -13.47
C THR A 251 7.00 -7.42 -14.33
N GLU A 252 7.56 -7.47 -15.53
CA GLU A 252 7.53 -8.63 -16.40
C GLU A 252 8.92 -9.27 -16.52
N PRO A 253 9.02 -10.57 -16.71
CA PRO A 253 7.98 -11.61 -16.74
C PRO A 253 7.63 -12.20 -15.37
N SER A 254 8.27 -11.71 -14.30
CA SER A 254 8.18 -12.31 -12.95
C SER A 254 6.92 -11.93 -12.17
N PHE A 255 6.19 -10.91 -12.60
CA PHE A 255 5.01 -10.35 -11.94
C PHE A 255 5.24 -9.92 -10.50
N ASN A 256 6.47 -9.54 -10.17
CA ASN A 256 6.79 -8.95 -8.88
C ASN A 256 6.26 -7.53 -8.82
N ALA A 257 5.80 -7.13 -7.64
CA ALA A 257 5.34 -5.76 -7.44
C ALA A 257 6.40 -4.89 -6.76
N LYS A 258 6.52 -3.65 -7.22
CA LYS A 258 7.38 -2.63 -6.61
C LYS A 258 6.58 -1.39 -6.27
N ILE A 259 6.70 -0.92 -5.05
CA ILE A 259 6.05 0.31 -4.56
C ILE A 259 6.88 1.51 -5.02
N CYS A 260 6.22 2.47 -5.69
CA CYS A 260 6.82 3.72 -6.14
C CYS A 260 6.70 4.81 -5.08
N HIS A 261 7.48 5.88 -5.24
CA HIS A 261 7.41 7.10 -4.44
C HIS A 261 7.80 6.95 -2.97
N PHE A 262 8.53 5.89 -2.61
CA PHE A 262 9.09 5.77 -1.27
C PHE A 262 9.98 6.98 -0.94
N GLY A 263 9.79 7.57 0.24
CA GLY A 263 10.49 8.76 0.70
C GLY A 263 9.97 10.08 0.13
N ALA A 264 9.03 10.07 -0.83
CA ALA A 264 8.50 11.30 -1.42
C ALA A 264 7.82 12.20 -0.39
N ALA A 265 7.02 11.65 0.52
CA ALA A 265 6.32 12.40 1.55
C ALA A 265 7.29 13.16 2.46
N GLU A 266 8.37 12.49 2.88
CA GLU A 266 9.43 13.09 3.73
C GLU A 266 10.18 14.19 2.99
N LEU A 267 10.58 13.93 1.74
CA LEU A 267 11.38 14.86 0.94
C LEU A 267 10.58 16.04 0.41
N CYS A 268 9.27 15.92 0.27
CA CYS A 268 8.40 17.03 -0.10
C CYS A 268 7.90 17.85 1.10
N GLY A 269 8.23 17.43 2.34
CA GLY A 269 7.74 18.07 3.57
C GLY A 269 6.24 17.88 3.77
N GLU A 270 5.72 16.71 3.36
CA GLU A 270 4.30 16.36 3.49
C GLU A 270 3.97 15.68 4.82
N THR A 271 4.98 15.27 5.57
CA THR A 271 4.87 14.70 6.91
C THR A 271 4.92 15.80 7.96
N ARG A 272 4.15 15.66 9.04
CA ARG A 272 4.18 16.60 10.15
C ARG A 272 5.39 16.33 11.04
N GLU A 273 6.25 17.34 11.18
CA GLU A 273 7.24 17.40 12.26
C GLU A 273 6.78 18.28 13.44
N ASP A 274 5.64 18.99 13.33
CA ASP A 274 5.24 20.01 14.30
C ASP A 274 3.93 19.69 15.02
N GLY A 275 3.94 19.92 16.34
CA GLY A 275 2.91 19.65 17.33
C GLY A 275 1.52 20.29 17.11
N PRO A 276 0.65 20.31 18.15
CA PRO A 276 -0.81 20.48 18.03
C PRO A 276 -1.32 21.85 17.57
N GLN A 277 -0.45 22.83 17.26
CA GLN A 277 -0.86 24.20 16.93
C GLN A 277 -1.23 24.44 15.44
N ALA A 278 -1.19 23.45 14.56
CA ALA A 278 -1.46 23.63 13.12
C ALA A 278 -2.93 23.48 12.70
N THR A 279 -3.89 23.48 13.63
CA THR A 279 -5.29 23.09 13.34
C THR A 279 -6.13 24.12 12.61
N ALA A 280 -5.81 25.42 12.67
CA ALA A 280 -6.64 26.45 12.00
C ALA A 280 -6.22 26.72 10.54
N ALA A 281 -4.93 26.63 10.22
CA ALA A 281 -4.45 26.82 8.84
C ALA A 281 -4.56 25.59 7.95
N ALA A 282 -4.90 24.42 8.52
CA ALA A 282 -5.04 23.17 7.78
C ALA A 282 -6.37 23.06 7.02
N ALA A 283 -7.42 23.79 7.43
CA ALA A 283 -8.73 23.74 6.82
C ALA A 283 -8.80 24.34 5.39
N GLU A 284 -7.86 25.22 5.03
CA GLU A 284 -7.79 25.83 3.69
C GLU A 284 -6.84 25.09 2.72
N ARG A 285 -6.05 24.13 3.21
CA ARG A 285 -5.14 23.38 2.35
C ARG A 285 -5.90 22.29 1.63
N GLN A 286 -6.00 22.38 0.31
CA GLN A 286 -6.43 21.25 -0.52
C GLN A 286 -5.46 20.08 -0.29
N PHE A 287 -5.93 19.08 0.47
CA PHE A 287 -5.15 17.86 0.68
C PHE A 287 -5.06 17.10 -0.63
N GLU A 288 -3.84 16.91 -1.13
CA GLU A 288 -3.61 16.05 -2.27
C GLU A 288 -3.74 14.58 -1.84
N GLY A 289 -4.90 14.01 -2.12
CA GLY A 289 -5.16 12.60 -1.93
C GLY A 289 -6.01 12.05 -3.09
N VAL A 290 -5.78 10.80 -3.43
CA VAL A 290 -6.56 10.14 -4.47
C VAL A 290 -7.85 9.60 -3.88
N ARG A 291 -8.99 10.00 -4.47
CA ARG A 291 -10.30 9.59 -4.02
C ARG A 291 -10.41 8.06 -3.95
N GLY A 292 -10.91 7.57 -2.82
CA GLY A 292 -11.09 6.14 -2.55
C GLY A 292 -9.96 5.51 -1.72
N TYR A 293 -8.74 6.08 -1.71
CA TYR A 293 -7.63 5.57 -0.88
C TYR A 293 -7.43 6.34 0.41
N MET A 294 -7.98 7.55 0.51
CA MET A 294 -7.85 8.37 1.71
C MET A 294 -8.67 7.78 2.85
N SER A 295 -8.03 7.53 3.98
CA SER A 295 -8.69 7.11 5.21
C SER A 295 -9.54 8.25 5.81
N PRO A 296 -10.55 7.93 6.66
CA PRO A 296 -11.42 8.93 7.26
C PRO A 296 -10.67 10.01 8.06
N GLU A 297 -9.71 9.59 8.91
CA GLU A 297 -8.90 10.50 9.72
C GLU A 297 -7.98 11.39 8.86
N PHE A 298 -7.41 10.84 7.80
CA PHE A 298 -6.60 11.64 6.87
C PHE A 298 -7.46 12.69 6.15
N LYS A 299 -8.70 12.37 5.76
CA LYS A 299 -9.64 13.36 5.19
C LYS A 299 -10.00 14.46 6.19
N ALA A 300 -10.13 14.10 7.47
CA ALA A 300 -10.50 15.05 8.52
C ALA A 300 -9.35 15.95 8.95
N THR A 301 -8.13 15.40 9.07
CA THR A 301 -6.97 16.09 9.67
C THR A 301 -5.91 16.50 8.65
N GLY A 302 -5.85 15.87 7.48
CA GLY A 302 -4.76 16.00 6.51
C GLY A 302 -3.44 15.39 6.97
N VAL A 303 -3.43 14.68 8.10
CA VAL A 303 -2.24 14.02 8.65
C VAL A 303 -2.21 12.58 8.21
N ALA A 304 -1.18 12.23 7.44
CA ALA A 304 -0.93 10.84 7.07
C ALA A 304 -0.20 10.11 8.21
N THR A 305 -0.60 8.87 8.45
CA THR A 305 -0.02 7.99 9.46
C THR A 305 0.23 6.61 8.86
N GLN A 306 1.00 5.74 9.53
CA GLN A 306 1.12 4.34 9.13
C GLN A 306 -0.25 3.65 9.02
N LYS A 307 -1.22 4.01 9.87
CA LYS A 307 -2.60 3.48 9.81
C LYS A 307 -3.36 3.96 8.57
N SER A 308 -3.04 5.14 8.02
CA SER A 308 -3.60 5.58 6.74
C SER A 308 -2.98 4.83 5.54
N ASP A 309 -1.71 4.41 5.61
CA ASP A 309 -1.11 3.52 4.61
C ASP A 309 -1.76 2.13 4.64
N VAL A 310 -2.02 1.59 5.85
CA VAL A 310 -2.75 0.31 6.02
C VAL A 310 -4.14 0.38 5.38
N TYR A 311 -4.87 1.48 5.60
CA TYR A 311 -6.17 1.70 4.96
C TYR A 311 -6.06 1.69 3.44
N ALA A 312 -5.14 2.47 2.88
CA ALA A 312 -4.93 2.54 1.44
C ALA A 312 -4.53 1.17 0.83
N PHE A 313 -3.70 0.40 1.54
CA PHE A 313 -3.35 -0.95 1.12
C PHE A 313 -4.55 -1.91 1.18
N GLY A 314 -5.41 -1.80 2.19
CA GLY A 314 -6.68 -2.54 2.23
C GLY A 314 -7.53 -2.30 0.97
N VAL A 315 -7.60 -1.06 0.50
CA VAL A 315 -8.28 -0.72 -0.76
C VAL A 315 -7.60 -1.39 -1.96
N VAL A 316 -6.26 -1.39 -2.03
CA VAL A 316 -5.51 -2.07 -3.10
C VAL A 316 -5.81 -3.57 -3.13
N ILE A 317 -5.93 -4.24 -1.98
CA ILE A 317 -6.33 -5.65 -1.93
C ILE A 317 -7.72 -5.84 -2.56
N LEU A 318 -8.68 -4.96 -2.25
CA LEU A 318 -10.03 -5.05 -2.82
C LEU A 318 -10.04 -4.78 -4.34
N GLU A 319 -9.16 -3.92 -4.85
CA GLU A 319 -8.93 -3.76 -6.28
C GLU A 319 -8.36 -5.04 -6.92
N LEU A 320 -7.39 -5.68 -6.27
CA LEU A 320 -6.84 -6.96 -6.71
C LEU A 320 -7.91 -8.05 -6.77
N MET A 321 -8.87 -8.04 -5.85
CA MET A 321 -9.96 -9.01 -5.83
C MET A 321 -10.98 -8.78 -6.95
N THR A 322 -11.33 -7.52 -7.23
CA THR A 322 -12.45 -7.17 -8.10
C THR A 322 -12.07 -6.68 -9.48
N GLY A 323 -10.82 -6.21 -9.67
CA GLY A 323 -10.40 -5.49 -10.86
C GLY A 323 -11.06 -4.11 -11.04
N LYS A 324 -11.87 -3.66 -10.07
CA LYS A 324 -12.62 -2.41 -10.12
C LYS A 324 -11.82 -1.26 -9.50
N GLU A 325 -12.21 -0.04 -9.84
CA GLU A 325 -11.70 1.16 -9.16
C GLU A 325 -12.21 1.25 -7.72
N PRO A 326 -11.48 1.94 -6.83
CA PRO A 326 -11.87 2.11 -5.43
C PRO A 326 -13.26 2.68 -5.24
N VAL A 327 -13.65 3.58 -6.13
CA VAL A 327 -14.97 4.22 -6.17
C VAL A 327 -15.44 4.33 -7.61
N THR A 328 -16.71 4.01 -7.83
CA THR A 328 -17.36 4.11 -9.13
C THR A 328 -18.69 4.85 -8.98
N TYR A 329 -19.18 5.45 -10.06
CA TYR A 329 -20.49 6.10 -10.08
C TYR A 329 -21.46 5.22 -10.88
N LYS A 330 -22.59 4.89 -10.28
CA LYS A 330 -23.68 4.20 -10.95
C LYS A 330 -24.90 5.10 -11.01
N PHE A 331 -25.45 5.26 -12.20
CA PHE A 331 -26.71 5.99 -12.37
C PHE A 331 -27.86 5.18 -11.76
N ASP A 332 -28.53 5.75 -10.81
CA ASP A 332 -29.74 5.17 -10.21
C ASP A 332 -30.97 5.73 -10.94
N ARG A 333 -31.62 4.86 -11.68
CA ARG A 333 -32.81 5.22 -12.47
C ARG A 333 -34.01 5.60 -11.61
N SER A 334 -34.06 5.15 -10.35
CA SER A 334 -35.19 5.43 -9.44
C SER A 334 -35.11 6.84 -8.87
N SER A 335 -33.91 7.31 -8.56
CA SER A 335 -33.68 8.65 -8.01
C SER A 335 -33.23 9.69 -9.04
N GLY A 336 -32.91 9.25 -10.29
CA GLY A 336 -32.38 10.13 -11.34
C GLY A 336 -30.97 10.66 -11.07
N ASN A 337 -30.28 10.15 -10.05
CA ASN A 337 -29.00 10.64 -9.59
C ASN A 337 -27.88 9.59 -9.74
N TYR A 338 -26.63 10.05 -9.73
CA TYR A 338 -25.47 9.17 -9.66
C TYR A 338 -25.16 8.81 -8.20
N ARG A 339 -25.23 7.51 -7.88
CA ARG A 339 -24.81 6.97 -6.59
C ARG A 339 -23.33 6.60 -6.67
N LEU A 340 -22.55 7.04 -5.68
CA LEU A 340 -21.20 6.58 -5.45
C LEU A 340 -21.23 5.16 -4.88
N ILE A 341 -20.50 4.25 -5.49
CA ILE A 341 -20.31 2.87 -5.00
C ILE A 341 -18.84 2.71 -4.63
N SER A 342 -18.59 2.37 -3.38
CA SER A 342 -17.25 2.05 -2.87
C SER A 342 -16.99 0.55 -3.03
N VAL A 343 -15.76 0.20 -3.41
CA VAL A 343 -15.30 -1.19 -3.41
C VAL A 343 -15.37 -1.81 -2.01
N ILE A 344 -15.21 -1.00 -0.96
CA ILE A 344 -15.31 -1.41 0.45
C ILE A 344 -16.73 -1.87 0.79
N GLU A 345 -17.74 -1.09 0.38
CA GLU A 345 -19.15 -1.45 0.61
C GLU A 345 -19.49 -2.77 -0.08
N THR A 346 -19.09 -2.91 -1.35
CA THR A 346 -19.36 -4.15 -2.09
C THR A 346 -18.61 -5.37 -1.51
N ALA A 347 -17.45 -5.16 -0.89
CA ALA A 347 -16.71 -6.21 -0.22
C ALA A 347 -17.42 -6.65 1.07
N ARG A 348 -17.95 -5.72 1.86
CA ARG A 348 -18.78 -6.04 3.03
C ARG A 348 -20.01 -6.83 2.64
N GLU A 349 -20.73 -6.40 1.60
CA GLU A 349 -21.88 -7.13 1.06
C GLU A 349 -21.51 -8.56 0.65
N ALA A 350 -20.33 -8.76 0.03
CA ALA A 350 -19.89 -10.08 -0.41
C ALA A 350 -19.60 -11.04 0.75
N VAL A 351 -19.06 -10.55 1.88
CA VAL A 351 -18.62 -11.38 3.00
C VAL A 351 -19.65 -11.42 4.12
N GLU A 352 -20.33 -10.31 4.41
CA GLU A 352 -21.20 -10.11 5.57
C GLU A 352 -22.69 -10.05 5.18
N GLY A 353 -22.99 -9.96 3.88
CA GLY A 353 -24.36 -9.84 3.39
C GLY A 353 -25.22 -11.02 3.80
N GLY A 354 -26.48 -10.75 4.16
CA GLY A 354 -27.51 -11.74 4.42
C GLY A 354 -28.14 -12.26 3.12
N GLY A 355 -29.01 -13.28 3.24
CA GLY A 355 -29.80 -13.87 2.16
C GLY A 355 -29.59 -15.36 2.01
N GLU A 356 -30.36 -15.97 1.12
CA GLU A 356 -30.32 -17.43 0.87
C GLU A 356 -28.99 -17.89 0.27
N GLU A 357 -28.27 -17.00 -0.41
CA GLU A 357 -26.99 -17.31 -1.01
C GLU A 357 -25.86 -17.28 0.02
N GLY A 358 -25.12 -18.35 0.12
CA GLY A 358 -23.94 -18.46 0.97
C GLY A 358 -22.81 -17.49 0.59
N VAL A 359 -21.85 -17.27 1.47
CA VAL A 359 -20.68 -16.41 1.26
C VAL A 359 -19.92 -16.79 -0.02
N GLU A 360 -19.78 -18.08 -0.31
CA GLU A 360 -19.11 -18.57 -1.52
C GLU A 360 -19.73 -18.03 -2.81
N GLY A 361 -21.04 -18.16 -2.96
CA GLY A 361 -21.75 -17.68 -4.15
C GLY A 361 -21.61 -16.16 -4.32
N ARG A 362 -21.77 -15.40 -3.22
CA ARG A 362 -21.57 -13.94 -3.23
C ARG A 362 -20.15 -13.56 -3.63
N LEU A 363 -19.12 -14.23 -3.08
CA LEU A 363 -17.72 -13.99 -3.42
C LEU A 363 -17.43 -14.31 -4.89
N ARG A 364 -17.92 -15.43 -5.40
CA ARG A 364 -17.77 -15.78 -6.83
C ARG A 364 -18.38 -14.74 -7.76
N ARG A 365 -19.50 -14.13 -7.38
CA ARG A 365 -20.10 -13.04 -8.16
C ARG A 365 -19.36 -11.71 -8.02
N TRP A 366 -18.80 -11.44 -6.86
CA TRP A 366 -18.15 -10.18 -6.54
C TRP A 366 -16.73 -10.07 -7.10
N THR A 367 -15.99 -11.18 -7.12
CA THR A 367 -14.62 -11.25 -7.65
C THR A 367 -14.56 -10.97 -9.15
N ASP A 368 -13.37 -10.61 -9.61
CA ASP A 368 -13.07 -10.34 -11.01
C ASP A 368 -13.34 -11.58 -11.90
N LYS A 369 -14.17 -11.42 -12.90
CA LYS A 369 -14.54 -12.49 -13.84
C LYS A 369 -13.36 -13.05 -14.66
N ARG A 370 -12.26 -12.30 -14.76
CA ARG A 370 -11.03 -12.80 -15.40
C ARG A 370 -10.36 -13.93 -14.62
N LEU A 371 -10.66 -14.09 -13.35
CA LEU A 371 -10.23 -15.24 -12.55
C LEU A 371 -10.97 -16.55 -12.95
N ARG A 372 -12.05 -16.45 -13.74
CA ARG A 372 -12.82 -17.60 -14.26
C ARG A 372 -13.18 -18.62 -13.17
N ASP A 373 -13.50 -18.14 -11.98
CA ASP A 373 -13.76 -18.96 -10.79
C ASP A 373 -12.62 -19.90 -10.39
N SER A 374 -11.42 -19.71 -10.96
CA SER A 374 -10.22 -20.51 -10.67
C SER A 374 -9.42 -19.87 -9.51
N PHE A 375 -9.98 -19.95 -8.31
CA PHE A 375 -9.35 -19.49 -7.07
C PHE A 375 -9.90 -20.26 -5.86
N PRO A 376 -9.11 -20.41 -4.79
CA PRO A 376 -9.56 -21.01 -3.54
C PRO A 376 -10.46 -20.04 -2.78
N VAL A 377 -11.77 -20.35 -2.73
CA VAL A 377 -12.79 -19.45 -2.14
C VAL A 377 -12.49 -19.12 -0.69
N ASP A 378 -12.05 -20.10 0.09
CA ASP A 378 -11.66 -19.91 1.50
C ASP A 378 -10.51 -18.90 1.65
N ALA A 379 -9.49 -18.96 0.77
CA ALA A 379 -8.41 -17.97 0.78
C ALA A 379 -8.89 -16.59 0.31
N ALA A 380 -9.78 -16.54 -0.67
CA ALA A 380 -10.37 -15.29 -1.16
C ALA A 380 -11.22 -14.61 -0.09
N GLU A 381 -12.04 -15.38 0.66
CA GLU A 381 -12.79 -14.87 1.79
C GLU A 381 -11.86 -14.29 2.87
N LYS A 382 -10.86 -15.06 3.29
CA LYS A 382 -9.90 -14.64 4.33
C LYS A 382 -9.13 -13.39 3.88
N LEU A 383 -8.71 -13.31 2.61
CA LEU A 383 -8.03 -12.12 2.07
C LEU A 383 -8.95 -10.89 2.08
N THR A 384 -10.22 -11.06 1.69
CA THR A 384 -11.22 -9.99 1.75
C THR A 384 -11.46 -9.53 3.18
N ARG A 385 -11.54 -10.44 4.16
CA ARG A 385 -11.65 -10.09 5.58
C ARG A 385 -10.43 -9.34 6.11
N VAL A 386 -9.20 -9.73 5.70
CA VAL A 386 -7.98 -8.96 6.01
C VAL A 386 -8.07 -7.54 5.44
N ALA A 387 -8.50 -7.40 4.19
CA ALA A 387 -8.69 -6.08 3.60
C ALA A 387 -9.73 -5.24 4.36
N LEU A 388 -10.85 -5.83 4.77
CA LEU A 388 -11.88 -5.15 5.56
C LEU A 388 -11.39 -4.73 6.95
N GLN A 389 -10.48 -5.49 7.57
CA GLN A 389 -9.81 -5.07 8.80
C GLN A 389 -8.88 -3.86 8.56
N CYS A 390 -8.18 -3.83 7.43
CA CYS A 390 -7.32 -2.70 7.07
C CYS A 390 -8.13 -1.41 6.84
N VAL A 391 -9.36 -1.49 6.30
CA VAL A 391 -10.21 -0.33 5.99
C VAL A 391 -11.23 0.01 7.08
N GLN A 392 -10.97 -0.37 8.33
CA GLN A 392 -11.78 0.07 9.46
C GLN A 392 -11.79 1.61 9.56
N GLU A 393 -12.92 2.18 9.95
CA GLU A 393 -13.05 3.64 10.09
C GLU A 393 -12.14 4.18 11.20
N ASP A 394 -12.12 3.48 12.33
CA ASP A 394 -11.28 3.75 13.47
C ASP A 394 -9.83 3.27 13.18
N PRO A 395 -8.82 4.16 13.14
CA PRO A 395 -7.44 3.77 12.87
C PRO A 395 -6.87 2.80 13.91
N ASP A 396 -7.30 2.86 15.16
CA ASP A 396 -6.79 2.00 16.23
C ASP A 396 -7.26 0.54 16.09
N LYS A 397 -8.38 0.33 15.40
CA LYS A 397 -8.88 -1.00 15.05
C LYS A 397 -8.21 -1.63 13.85
N ARG A 398 -7.43 -0.87 13.09
CA ARG A 398 -6.67 -1.41 11.97
C ARG A 398 -5.43 -2.15 12.47
N PRO A 399 -5.09 -3.30 11.89
CA PRO A 399 -3.86 -4.01 12.21
C PRO A 399 -2.61 -3.17 11.83
N ASP A 400 -1.44 -3.58 12.28
CA ASP A 400 -0.16 -3.12 11.73
C ASP A 400 0.22 -3.90 10.47
N MET A 401 1.20 -3.37 9.71
CA MET A 401 1.63 -4.02 8.47
C MET A 401 2.34 -5.35 8.70
N LYS A 402 3.00 -5.56 9.83
CA LYS A 402 3.63 -6.84 10.21
C LYS A 402 2.59 -7.95 10.31
N TRP A 403 1.49 -7.67 10.99
CA TRP A 403 0.38 -8.62 11.08
C TRP A 403 -0.26 -8.87 9.70
N VAL A 404 -0.50 -7.81 8.91
CA VAL A 404 -1.08 -7.92 7.56
C VAL A 404 -0.20 -8.76 6.64
N ALA A 405 1.11 -8.47 6.57
CA ALA A 405 2.07 -9.20 5.78
C ALA A 405 2.14 -10.69 6.19
N GLY A 406 2.15 -10.96 7.50
CA GLY A 406 2.12 -12.33 8.02
C GLY A 406 0.85 -13.10 7.64
N LYS A 407 -0.33 -12.44 7.62
CA LYS A 407 -1.59 -13.07 7.18
C LYS A 407 -1.59 -13.35 5.69
N ILE A 408 -1.18 -12.37 4.87
CA ILE A 408 -1.14 -12.51 3.41
C ILE A 408 -0.14 -13.59 3.00
N SER A 409 1.04 -13.66 3.63
CA SER A 409 2.02 -14.73 3.36
C SER A 409 1.48 -16.12 3.62
N LYS A 410 0.71 -16.31 4.72
CA LYS A 410 0.04 -17.59 5.00
C LYS A 410 -1.00 -17.94 3.92
N LEU A 411 -1.76 -16.95 3.47
CA LEU A 411 -2.75 -17.14 2.40
C LEU A 411 -2.08 -17.42 1.05
N TYR A 412 -0.94 -16.78 0.76
CA TYR A 412 -0.14 -17.07 -0.43
C TYR A 412 0.35 -18.52 -0.45
N LEU A 413 0.91 -19.00 0.66
CA LEU A 413 1.36 -20.40 0.77
C LEU A 413 0.20 -21.39 0.62
N ALA A 414 -0.92 -21.13 1.27
CA ALA A 414 -2.12 -21.96 1.14
C ALA A 414 -2.64 -21.96 -0.32
N SER A 415 -2.61 -20.80 -0.98
CA SER A 415 -2.99 -20.67 -2.38
C SER A 415 -2.05 -21.41 -3.32
N LYS A 416 -0.75 -21.43 -3.02
CA LYS A 416 0.26 -22.17 -3.77
C LYS A 416 0.01 -23.67 -3.69
N ILE A 417 -0.22 -24.20 -2.49
CA ILE A 417 -0.58 -25.60 -2.28
C ILE A 417 -1.86 -25.97 -3.04
N TRP A 418 -2.87 -25.10 -3.00
CA TRP A 418 -4.11 -25.28 -3.77
C TRP A 418 -3.83 -25.31 -5.27
N ALA A 419 -3.04 -24.37 -5.80
CA ALA A 419 -2.71 -24.31 -7.23
C ALA A 419 -1.93 -25.53 -7.71
N GLU A 420 -1.07 -26.11 -6.87
CA GLU A 420 -0.36 -27.37 -7.18
C GLU A 420 -1.29 -28.58 -7.25
N ARG A 421 -2.33 -28.61 -6.40
CA ARG A 421 -3.33 -29.69 -6.40
C ARG A 421 -4.32 -29.61 -7.57
N VAL A 422 -4.61 -28.38 -8.03
CA VAL A 422 -5.58 -28.12 -9.12
C VAL A 422 -4.90 -28.10 -10.49
N LYS A 423 -3.60 -28.34 -10.58
CA LYS A 423 -2.94 -28.57 -11.88
C LYS A 423 -3.59 -29.78 -12.53
N PHE A 424 -4.58 -29.51 -13.38
CA PHE A 424 -5.11 -30.55 -14.29
C PHE A 424 -3.96 -31.07 -15.12
N PRO A 425 -3.89 -32.41 -15.37
CA PRO A 425 -2.97 -32.94 -16.35
C PRO A 425 -3.26 -32.24 -17.67
N THR A 426 -2.31 -31.54 -18.23
CA THR A 426 -2.39 -30.88 -19.54
C THR A 426 -2.41 -31.88 -20.70
N GLU A 427 -2.60 -33.19 -20.42
CA GLU A 427 -2.55 -34.29 -21.36
C GLU A 427 -3.93 -34.89 -21.71
N ILE A 428 -5.01 -34.16 -21.48
CA ILE A 428 -6.24 -34.56 -22.13
C ILE A 428 -6.26 -33.92 -23.53
N SER A 429 -5.53 -34.52 -24.44
CA SER A 429 -5.76 -34.36 -25.88
C SER A 429 -7.16 -34.89 -26.17
N VAL A 430 -8.17 -34.04 -26.19
CA VAL A 430 -9.45 -34.37 -26.76
C VAL A 430 -9.26 -34.37 -28.27
N SER A 431 -8.93 -35.54 -28.80
CA SER A 431 -9.02 -35.80 -30.25
C SER A 431 -10.50 -35.68 -30.63
N LEU A 432 -10.91 -34.51 -31.08
CA LEU A 432 -12.14 -34.32 -31.83
C LEU A 432 -11.89 -34.79 -33.25
N ALA A 433 -11.93 -36.10 -33.46
CA ALA A 433 -12.09 -36.65 -34.80
C ALA A 433 -13.57 -36.47 -35.21
N PRO A 434 -13.84 -35.79 -36.33
CA PRO A 434 -15.21 -35.75 -36.87
C PRO A 434 -15.59 -37.13 -37.36
N ARG A 435 -16.75 -37.61 -36.95
CA ARG A 435 -17.43 -38.77 -37.56
C ARG A 435 -18.20 -38.29 -38.78
#